data_80b4a834f1247c44ce0038b0ecd44f28
#
_entry.id   80b4a834f1247c44ce0038b0ecd44f28
#
_cell.length_a   1.000
_cell.length_b   1.000
_cell.length_c   1.000
_cell.angle_alpha   90.00
_cell.angle_beta   90.00
_cell.angle_gamma   90.00
#
_symmetry.space_group_name_H-M   'P 1'
#
loop_
_entity.id
_entity.type
_entity.pdbx_description
1 polymer ?
#
loop_
_entity_poly.entity_id
_entity_poly.type
_entity_poly.pdbx_seq_one_letter_code
_entity_poly.pdbx_strand_id
1 'polypeptide(L)'
;MAVNDDEAQVLDQWSHRLAQALQILDLKVDQELLLDLARKSAESVIHAAAPVTTFMVGYAAGLHAGTGSAGNKDAAAAAVEKAARVAFQLCDDGHDGGPASKGWADTAQ
;
A
#
# COMPACT_ATOMS: atom_id res chain seq x y z
N MET A 1 13.47 4.81 -3.00
CA MET A 1 13.80 3.56 -3.69
C MET A 1 13.36 3.69 -5.14
N ALA A 2 14.28 4.10 -5.97
CA ALA A 2 13.98 4.27 -7.39
C ALA A 2 14.39 3.01 -8.14
N VAL A 3 13.58 2.61 -9.10
CA VAL A 3 13.90 1.48 -9.95
C VAL A 3 14.12 2.00 -11.37
N ASN A 4 15.07 1.41 -12.07
CA ASN A 4 15.28 1.73 -13.47
C ASN A 4 14.31 0.94 -14.35
N ASP A 5 14.34 1.18 -15.65
CA ASP A 5 13.39 0.55 -16.57
C ASP A 5 13.49 -0.97 -16.56
N ASP A 6 14.70 -1.51 -16.47
CA ASP A 6 14.91 -2.96 -16.45
C ASP A 6 14.35 -3.55 -15.17
N GLU A 7 14.59 -2.90 -14.05
CA GLU A 7 14.06 -3.35 -12.75
C GLU A 7 12.55 -3.26 -12.72
N ALA A 8 11.98 -2.21 -13.30
CA ALA A 8 10.53 -2.05 -13.35
C ALA A 8 9.91 -3.19 -14.15
N GLN A 9 10.56 -3.62 -15.23
CA GLN A 9 10.05 -4.73 -16.03
C GLN A 9 10.11 -6.04 -15.27
N VAL A 10 11.20 -6.28 -14.55
CA VAL A 10 11.33 -7.48 -13.72
C VAL A 10 10.26 -7.48 -12.63
N LEU A 11 10.05 -6.33 -12.00
CA LEU A 11 9.07 -6.21 -10.95
C LEU A 11 7.65 -6.45 -11.48
N ASP A 12 7.36 -5.93 -12.67
CA ASP A 12 6.07 -6.14 -13.30
C ASP A 12 5.82 -7.62 -13.58
N GLN A 13 6.82 -8.31 -14.10
CA GLN A 13 6.73 -9.75 -14.36
C GLN A 13 6.54 -10.55 -13.09
N TRP A 14 7.28 -10.19 -12.06
CA TRP A 14 7.16 -10.83 -10.76
C TRP A 14 5.77 -10.62 -10.17
N SER A 15 5.28 -9.39 -10.24
CA SER A 15 3.96 -9.05 -9.72
C SER A 15 2.86 -9.86 -10.40
N HIS A 16 3.00 -10.05 -11.73
CA HIS A 16 2.04 -10.83 -12.49
C HIS A 16 2.06 -12.29 -12.06
N ARG A 17 3.25 -12.87 -11.91
CA ARG A 17 3.38 -14.26 -11.46
C ARG A 17 2.80 -14.43 -10.06
N LEU A 18 3.06 -13.46 -9.19
CA LEU A 18 2.56 -13.52 -7.83
C LEU A 18 1.03 -13.42 -7.81
N ALA A 19 0.47 -12.54 -8.62
CA ALA A 19 -0.98 -12.39 -8.72
C ALA A 19 -1.63 -13.69 -9.21
N GLN A 20 -0.99 -14.37 -10.16
CA GLN A 20 -1.49 -15.65 -10.63
C GLN A 20 -1.45 -16.70 -9.54
N ALA A 21 -0.32 -16.78 -8.84
CA ALA A 21 -0.15 -17.77 -7.77
C ALA A 21 -1.14 -17.56 -6.63
N LEU A 22 -1.42 -16.31 -6.31
CA LEU A 22 -2.33 -15.95 -5.22
C LEU A 22 -3.78 -15.84 -5.68
N GLN A 23 -4.03 -16.01 -6.97
CA GLN A 23 -5.37 -15.96 -7.55
C GLN A 23 -6.07 -14.61 -7.35
N ILE A 24 -5.28 -13.53 -7.52
CA ILE A 24 -5.79 -12.16 -7.41
C ILE A 24 -5.54 -11.39 -8.71
N LEU A 25 -5.83 -12.03 -9.84
CA LEU A 25 -5.56 -11.44 -11.16
C LEU A 25 -6.36 -10.16 -11.42
N ASP A 26 -7.43 -9.97 -10.69
CA ASP A 26 -8.25 -8.77 -10.82
C ASP A 26 -7.62 -7.54 -10.19
N LEU A 27 -6.62 -7.73 -9.36
CA LEU A 27 -6.00 -6.62 -8.66
C LEU A 27 -5.14 -5.80 -9.62
N LYS A 28 -5.39 -4.51 -9.67
CA LYS A 28 -4.53 -3.56 -10.37
C LYS A 28 -3.52 -3.02 -9.39
N VAL A 29 -2.26 -3.33 -9.63
CA VAL A 29 -1.20 -2.91 -8.74
C VAL A 29 -0.60 -1.60 -9.25
N ASP A 30 -0.69 -0.55 -8.46
CA ASP A 30 0.01 0.70 -8.73
C ASP A 30 1.37 0.60 -8.08
N GLN A 31 2.35 0.15 -8.86
CA GLN A 31 3.69 -0.11 -8.33
C GLN A 31 4.37 1.16 -7.87
N GLU A 32 4.17 2.27 -8.58
CA GLU A 32 4.76 3.54 -8.18
C GLU A 32 4.29 3.96 -6.79
N LEU A 33 3.00 3.83 -6.54
CA LEU A 33 2.42 4.16 -5.24
C LEU A 33 3.02 3.29 -4.13
N LEU A 34 3.13 1.99 -4.38
CA LEU A 34 3.67 1.07 -3.39
C LEU A 34 5.15 1.33 -3.13
N LEU A 35 5.92 1.62 -4.18
CA LEU A 35 7.33 1.91 -4.01
C LEU A 35 7.54 3.23 -3.27
N ASP A 36 6.72 4.23 -3.56
CA ASP A 36 6.78 5.50 -2.84
C ASP A 36 6.44 5.33 -1.37
N LEU A 37 5.42 4.52 -1.09
CA LEU A 37 5.03 4.23 0.29
C LEU A 37 6.14 3.50 1.03
N ALA A 38 6.75 2.53 0.39
CA ALA A 38 7.85 1.78 0.97
C ALA A 38 9.03 2.70 1.27
N ARG A 39 9.39 3.56 0.31
CA ARG A 39 10.49 4.50 0.50
C ARG A 39 10.21 5.48 1.62
N LYS A 40 9.01 6.03 1.64
CA LYS A 40 8.62 7.00 2.67
C LYS A 40 8.65 6.37 4.07
N SER A 41 8.16 5.14 4.18
CA SER A 41 8.18 4.40 5.44
C SER A 41 9.60 4.15 5.91
N ALA A 42 10.47 3.74 4.99
CA ALA A 42 11.85 3.44 5.31
C ALA A 42 12.59 4.70 5.78
N GLU A 43 12.29 5.85 5.18
CA GLU A 43 12.93 7.10 5.54
C GLU A 43 12.38 7.69 6.84
N SER A 44 11.07 7.56 7.05
CA SER A 44 10.41 8.19 8.20
C SER A 44 10.55 7.38 9.48
N VAL A 45 10.71 6.07 9.35
CA VAL A 45 10.80 5.18 10.51
C VAL A 45 12.15 4.48 10.51
N ILE A 46 12.22 3.32 9.86
CA ILE A 46 13.47 2.58 9.62
C ILE A 46 13.26 1.77 8.34
N HIS A 47 14.35 1.24 7.78
CA HIS A 47 14.25 0.46 6.53
C HIS A 47 13.29 -0.72 6.65
N ALA A 48 13.28 -1.39 7.79
CA ALA A 48 12.42 -2.56 7.99
C ALA A 48 10.94 -2.21 8.01
N ALA A 49 10.59 -0.92 8.13
CA ALA A 49 9.20 -0.51 8.09
C ALA A 49 8.58 -0.65 6.70
N ALA A 50 9.39 -0.65 5.65
CA ALA A 50 8.86 -0.69 4.29
C ALA A 50 7.96 -1.90 4.03
N PRO A 51 8.43 -3.15 4.24
CA PRO A 51 7.55 -4.29 4.00
C PRO A 51 6.37 -4.37 4.97
N VAL A 52 6.57 -3.94 6.21
CA VAL A 52 5.50 -3.97 7.20
C VAL A 52 4.39 -3.00 6.81
N THR A 53 4.76 -1.78 6.44
CA THR A 53 3.77 -0.76 6.05
C THR A 53 2.99 -1.19 4.81
N THR A 54 3.69 -1.68 3.78
CA THR A 54 3.01 -2.08 2.55
C THR A 54 2.10 -3.27 2.76
N PHE A 55 2.51 -4.23 3.59
CA PHE A 55 1.64 -5.37 3.91
C PHE A 55 0.36 -4.91 4.62
N MET A 56 0.51 -4.05 5.63
CA MET A 56 -0.64 -3.63 6.41
C MET A 56 -1.60 -2.76 5.59
N VAL A 57 -1.06 -1.91 4.74
CA VAL A 57 -1.88 -1.13 3.81
C VAL A 57 -2.66 -2.06 2.89
N GLY A 58 -1.99 -3.07 2.35
CA GLY A 58 -2.66 -4.04 1.47
C GLY A 58 -3.74 -4.81 2.19
N TYR A 59 -3.49 -5.23 3.41
CA TYR A 59 -4.48 -5.96 4.20
C TYR A 59 -5.70 -5.11 4.49
N ALA A 60 -5.48 -3.86 4.92
CA ALA A 60 -6.57 -2.94 5.20
C ALA A 60 -7.40 -2.66 3.94
N ALA A 61 -6.72 -2.45 2.82
CA ALA A 61 -7.41 -2.20 1.56
C ALA A 61 -8.24 -3.41 1.13
N GLY A 62 -7.69 -4.61 1.32
CA GLY A 62 -8.40 -5.84 0.98
C GLY A 62 -9.66 -6.03 1.80
N LEU A 63 -9.57 -5.76 3.09
CA LEU A 63 -10.73 -5.83 3.96
C LEU A 63 -11.80 -4.84 3.53
N HIS A 64 -11.39 -3.61 3.26
CA HIS A 64 -12.32 -2.55 2.87
C HIS A 64 -13.00 -2.86 1.53
N ALA A 65 -12.23 -3.29 0.56
CA ALA A 65 -12.78 -3.61 -0.75
C ALA A 65 -13.69 -4.84 -0.70
N GLY A 66 -13.34 -5.81 0.14
CA GLY A 66 -14.12 -7.04 0.27
C GLY A 66 -15.49 -6.85 0.90
N THR A 67 -15.68 -5.78 1.66
CA THR A 67 -16.98 -5.50 2.27
C THR A 67 -17.89 -4.70 1.35
N GLY A 68 -17.36 -4.21 0.25
CA GLY A 68 -18.12 -3.39 -0.68
C GLY A 68 -18.61 -4.18 -1.88
N SER A 69 -17.94 -3.98 -3.00
CA SER A 69 -18.31 -4.59 -4.28
C SER A 69 -17.33 -5.69 -4.63
N ALA A 70 -17.64 -6.90 -4.25
CA ALA A 70 -16.78 -8.03 -4.54
C ALA A 70 -16.54 -8.11 -6.06
N GLY A 71 -15.28 -8.32 -6.43
CA GLY A 71 -14.91 -8.46 -7.82
C GLY A 71 -14.71 -7.17 -8.59
N ASN A 72 -14.91 -6.03 -7.95
CA ASN A 72 -14.71 -4.75 -8.60
C ASN A 72 -13.26 -4.30 -8.41
N LYS A 73 -12.47 -4.35 -9.48
CA LYS A 73 -11.05 -3.97 -9.39
C LYS A 73 -10.86 -2.46 -9.17
N ASP A 74 -11.82 -1.64 -9.55
CA ASP A 74 -11.75 -0.21 -9.28
C ASP A 74 -11.94 0.06 -7.78
N ALA A 75 -12.79 -0.72 -7.13
CA ALA A 75 -12.98 -0.61 -5.69
C ALA A 75 -11.71 -1.00 -4.94
N ALA A 76 -11.04 -2.05 -5.40
CA ALA A 76 -9.78 -2.48 -4.78
C ALA A 76 -8.71 -1.42 -4.95
N ALA A 77 -8.57 -0.87 -6.15
CA ALA A 77 -7.58 0.18 -6.41
C ALA A 77 -7.85 1.42 -5.56
N ALA A 78 -9.11 1.82 -5.44
CA ALA A 78 -9.48 2.98 -4.62
C ALA A 78 -9.20 2.72 -3.15
N ALA A 79 -9.43 1.51 -2.67
CA ALA A 79 -9.16 1.14 -1.29
C ALA A 79 -7.67 1.18 -0.98
N VAL A 80 -6.83 0.70 -1.90
CA VAL A 80 -5.38 0.76 -1.75
C VAL A 80 -4.92 2.21 -1.67
N GLU A 81 -5.42 3.05 -2.56
CA GLU A 81 -5.06 4.46 -2.59
C GLU A 81 -5.44 5.17 -1.30
N LYS A 82 -6.64 4.88 -0.81
CA LYS A 82 -7.12 5.48 0.44
C LYS A 82 -6.28 5.04 1.62
N ALA A 83 -5.99 3.74 1.73
CA ALA A 83 -5.18 3.21 2.81
C ALA A 83 -3.75 3.76 2.74
N ALA A 84 -3.20 3.89 1.54
CA ALA A 84 -1.87 4.45 1.36
C ALA A 84 -1.81 5.90 1.83
N ARG A 85 -2.85 6.68 1.56
CA ARG A 85 -2.89 8.07 2.02
C ARG A 85 -2.83 8.19 3.54
N VAL A 86 -3.53 7.29 4.23
CA VAL A 86 -3.47 7.24 5.70
C VAL A 86 -2.04 6.96 6.15
N ALA A 87 -1.39 6.00 5.51
CA ALA A 87 -0.02 5.64 5.85
C ALA A 87 0.96 6.77 5.55
N PHE A 88 0.78 7.46 4.42
CA PHE A 88 1.62 8.63 4.10
C PHE A 88 1.46 9.74 5.15
N GLN A 89 0.25 9.97 5.57
CA GLN A 89 -0.02 10.98 6.61
C GLN A 89 0.70 10.60 7.91
N LEU A 90 0.65 9.35 8.27
CA LEU A 90 1.32 8.87 9.46
C LEU A 90 2.84 9.03 9.35
N CYS A 91 3.39 8.80 8.16
CA CYS A 91 4.82 9.03 7.92
C CYS A 91 5.19 10.50 8.13
N ASP A 92 4.32 11.40 7.69
CA ASP A 92 4.56 12.84 7.88
C ASP A 92 4.51 13.23 9.35
N ASP A 93 3.71 12.53 10.15
CA ASP A 93 3.60 12.78 11.59
C ASP A 93 4.82 12.25 12.35
N GLY A 94 5.58 11.33 11.75
CA GLY A 94 6.75 10.75 12.37
C GLY A 94 6.44 9.45 13.11
N HIS A 95 7.49 8.67 13.33
CA HIS A 95 7.34 7.34 13.91
C HIS A 95 6.92 7.36 15.38
N ASP A 96 7.10 8.47 16.05
CA ASP A 96 6.74 8.61 17.47
C ASP A 96 5.27 9.00 17.64
N GLY A 97 4.53 9.06 16.56
CA GLY A 97 3.11 9.28 16.61
C GLY A 97 2.65 10.70 16.37
N GLY A 98 3.46 11.65 16.68
CA GLY A 98 3.09 13.06 16.53
C GLY A 98 1.83 13.44 17.29
N PRO A 99 1.54 14.72 17.37
CA PRO A 99 0.40 15.19 18.18
C PRO A 99 -0.96 14.91 17.51
N ALA A 100 -0.99 14.71 16.22
CA ALA A 100 -2.22 14.56 15.47
C ALA A 100 -2.33 13.18 14.82
N SER A 101 -1.74 12.19 15.45
CA SER A 101 -1.67 10.84 14.90
C SER A 101 -3.05 10.19 14.92
N LYS A 102 -3.81 10.48 13.90
CA LYS A 102 -5.12 9.89 13.70
C LYS A 102 -5.05 8.92 12.56
N GLY A 103 -5.41 7.70 12.82
CA GLY A 103 -5.37 6.68 11.82
C GLY A 103 -6.72 6.42 11.20
N TRP A 104 -6.78 5.30 10.59
CA TRP A 104 -7.94 4.81 9.88
C TRP A 104 -9.18 4.74 10.76
N ALA A 105 -9.02 4.19 11.97
CA ALA A 105 -10.13 4.02 12.88
C ALA A 105 -10.61 5.33 13.49
N ASP A 106 -9.68 6.26 13.73
CA ASP A 106 -10.02 7.53 14.33
C ASP A 106 -10.85 8.41 13.42
N THR A 107 -10.66 8.27 12.12
CA THR A 107 -11.45 9.05 11.16
C THR A 107 -12.91 8.64 11.14
N ALA A 108 -13.23 7.49 11.68
CA ALA A 108 -14.60 7.00 11.76
C ALA A 108 -15.34 7.53 12.99
N GLN A 109 -14.65 8.22 13.85
CA GLN A 109 -15.27 8.73 15.07
C GLN A 109 -15.79 10.16 14.85
#